data_333d5cc2fc53663425288bdb834f0c0c
#
_entry.id   333d5cc2fc53663425288bdb834f0c0c
#
_cell.length_a   1.000
_cell.length_b   1.000
_cell.length_c   1.000
_cell.angle_alpha   90.00
_cell.angle_beta   90.00
_cell.angle_gamma   90.00
#
_symmetry.space_group_name_H-M   'P 1'
#
loop_
_entity.id
_entity.type
_entity.pdbx_description
1 polymer ?
#
loop_
_entity_poly.entity_id
_entity_poly.type
_entity_poly.pdbx_seq_one_letter_code
_entity_poly.pdbx_strand_id
1 'polypeptide(L)'
;MYVTCINGYVHIMSSSDTERKIAVIFATDVVGYSKHMEKDEDATLASLNDCNKIIEPLIKKQKGRIFNTGGDSVFAEFPSAVAAVNTAVEFQKQIKARNDKDTTEVKLEYRIGINMGDVVKQGDKNLMGDGVNIAARLEALAQPGGITISRNVYDLIANKTKYEFNDLGIQKVKENQFHAYDLLLDPSQKRKLKTQSSNIKLIAIIGGAVAAVFIGLFFSGIFES
;
A
#
# COMPACT_ATOMS: atom_id res chain seq x y z
N MET A 1 -7.16 -32.51 7.55
CA MET A 1 -6.59 -33.85 7.38
C MET A 1 -7.63 -34.66 6.61
N TYR A 2 -7.41 -34.88 5.30
CA TYR A 2 -8.31 -35.69 4.48
C TYR A 2 -7.57 -36.98 4.12
N VAL A 3 -8.21 -38.09 4.37
CA VAL A 3 -7.69 -39.44 4.09
C VAL A 3 -8.44 -39.98 2.88
N THR A 4 -7.75 -40.22 1.77
CA THR A 4 -8.30 -40.95 0.62
C THR A 4 -7.61 -42.30 0.48
N CYS A 5 -8.37 -43.37 0.45
CA CYS A 5 -7.88 -44.71 0.13
C CYS A 5 -8.06 -44.99 -1.36
N ILE A 6 -6.98 -45.12 -2.12
CA ILE A 6 -6.98 -45.64 -3.49
C ILE A 6 -6.04 -46.86 -3.57
N ASN A 7 -6.53 -47.98 -3.99
CA ASN A 7 -5.78 -49.25 -4.19
C ASN A 7 -5.04 -49.77 -2.95
N GLY A 8 -5.63 -49.65 -1.74
CA GLY A 8 -5.04 -50.23 -0.51
C GLY A 8 -3.86 -49.45 0.08
N TYR A 9 -3.48 -48.33 -0.50
CA TYR A 9 -2.48 -47.43 0.07
C TYR A 9 -3.15 -46.20 0.70
N VAL A 10 -2.83 -45.95 1.98
CA VAL A 10 -3.24 -44.75 2.69
C VAL A 10 -2.35 -43.60 2.25
N HIS A 11 -2.85 -42.75 1.37
CA HIS A 11 -2.19 -41.48 1.07
C HIS A 11 -2.63 -40.48 2.15
N ILE A 12 -1.75 -40.25 3.11
CA ILE A 12 -1.89 -39.14 4.05
C ILE A 12 -1.49 -37.89 3.27
N MET A 13 -2.49 -37.13 2.76
CA MET A 13 -2.22 -35.78 2.33
C MET A 13 -1.87 -34.98 3.58
N SER A 14 -0.59 -34.73 3.78
CA SER A 14 -0.07 -33.71 4.66
C SER A 14 -0.82 -32.42 4.35
N SER A 15 -1.44 -31.80 5.36
CA SER A 15 -1.78 -30.39 5.27
C SER A 15 -0.51 -29.70 4.80
N SER A 16 -0.54 -29.04 3.64
CA SER A 16 0.60 -28.25 3.19
C SER A 16 1.01 -27.37 4.34
N ASP A 17 2.17 -27.62 4.95
CA ASP A 17 2.74 -26.74 5.96
C ASP A 17 2.87 -25.37 5.33
N THR A 18 1.93 -24.49 5.67
CA THR A 18 1.86 -23.14 5.14
C THR A 18 2.98 -22.36 5.80
N GLU A 19 4.16 -22.29 5.17
CA GLU A 19 5.31 -21.60 5.73
C GLU A 19 5.01 -20.09 5.84
N ARG A 20 4.96 -19.61 7.09
CA ARG A 20 4.80 -18.18 7.43
C ARG A 20 6.12 -17.55 7.80
N LYS A 21 6.29 -16.28 7.43
CA LYS A 21 7.45 -15.48 7.85
C LYS A 21 7.09 -14.00 7.92
N ILE A 22 7.89 -13.24 8.65
CA ILE A 22 7.89 -11.78 8.55
C ILE A 22 8.75 -11.37 7.35
N ALA A 23 8.22 -10.51 6.51
CA ALA A 23 8.93 -9.99 5.34
C ALA A 23 8.71 -8.49 5.15
N VAL A 24 9.69 -7.82 4.54
CA VAL A 24 9.54 -6.45 4.04
C VAL A 24 9.08 -6.53 2.59
N ILE A 25 7.88 -6.06 2.34
CA ILE A 25 7.21 -6.09 1.04
C ILE A 25 7.22 -4.69 0.44
N PHE A 26 7.70 -4.60 -0.77
CA PHE A 26 7.65 -3.46 -1.66
C PHE A 26 6.61 -3.73 -2.74
N ALA A 27 5.68 -2.81 -2.93
CA ALA A 27 4.67 -2.84 -3.99
C ALA A 27 4.76 -1.54 -4.78
N THR A 28 4.70 -1.62 -6.10
CA THR A 28 4.63 -0.44 -6.98
C THR A 28 3.70 -0.68 -8.15
N ASP A 29 3.09 0.38 -8.64
CA ASP A 29 2.11 0.40 -9.72
C ASP A 29 2.20 1.71 -10.50
N VAL A 30 1.79 1.69 -11.78
CA VAL A 30 1.78 2.88 -12.64
C VAL A 30 0.50 3.67 -12.47
N VAL A 31 0.62 4.96 -12.29
CA VAL A 31 -0.53 5.86 -12.18
C VAL A 31 -1.28 5.93 -13.50
N GLY A 32 -2.54 5.50 -13.49
CA GLY A 32 -3.42 5.60 -14.67
C GLY A 32 -3.00 4.75 -15.86
N TYR A 33 -2.34 3.61 -15.63
CA TYR A 33 -1.84 2.71 -16.67
C TYR A 33 -2.88 2.40 -17.78
N SER A 34 -4.11 2.04 -17.40
CA SER A 34 -5.17 1.74 -18.39
C SER A 34 -5.44 2.91 -19.33
N LYS A 35 -5.37 4.17 -18.86
CA LYS A 35 -5.56 5.35 -19.69
C LYS A 35 -4.40 5.56 -20.66
N HIS A 36 -3.17 5.25 -20.25
CA HIS A 36 -2.02 5.27 -21.13
C HIS A 36 -2.14 4.21 -22.23
N MET A 37 -2.56 2.99 -21.87
CA MET A 37 -2.80 1.89 -22.80
C MET A 37 -3.91 2.23 -23.82
N GLU A 38 -5.00 2.84 -23.38
CA GLU A 38 -6.08 3.28 -24.28
C GLU A 38 -5.64 4.36 -25.25
N LYS A 39 -4.69 5.23 -24.87
CA LYS A 39 -4.19 6.32 -25.69
C LYS A 39 -3.18 5.85 -26.73
N ASP A 40 -2.19 5.06 -26.30
CA ASP A 40 -1.12 4.54 -27.15
C ASP A 40 -0.50 3.29 -26.48
N GLU A 41 -0.93 2.11 -26.91
CA GLU A 41 -0.52 0.84 -26.35
C GLU A 41 0.98 0.58 -26.56
N ASP A 42 1.47 0.75 -27.80
CA ASP A 42 2.87 0.43 -28.14
C ASP A 42 3.85 1.35 -27.40
N ALA A 43 3.59 2.65 -27.37
CA ALA A 43 4.43 3.61 -26.64
C ALA A 43 4.37 3.38 -25.13
N THR A 44 3.20 2.99 -24.58
CA THR A 44 3.06 2.67 -23.16
C THR A 44 3.84 1.41 -22.79
N LEU A 45 3.75 0.35 -23.57
CA LEU A 45 4.52 -0.89 -23.35
C LEU A 45 6.04 -0.65 -23.49
N ALA A 46 6.47 0.11 -24.47
CA ALA A 46 7.88 0.49 -24.60
C ALA A 46 8.37 1.27 -23.37
N SER A 47 7.59 2.25 -22.91
CA SER A 47 7.90 3.05 -21.72
C SER A 47 7.92 2.20 -20.45
N LEU A 48 6.99 1.26 -20.28
CA LEU A 48 6.96 0.31 -19.16
C LEU A 48 8.22 -0.58 -19.16
N ASN A 49 8.61 -1.13 -20.31
CA ASN A 49 9.81 -1.93 -20.45
C ASN A 49 11.07 -1.16 -20.05
N ASP A 50 11.17 0.12 -20.43
CA ASP A 50 12.30 0.95 -20.02
C ASP A 50 12.31 1.24 -18.51
N CYS A 51 11.15 1.46 -17.90
CA CYS A 51 11.04 1.59 -16.45
C CYS A 51 11.42 0.29 -15.73
N ASN A 52 11.07 -0.87 -16.27
CA ASN A 52 11.45 -2.17 -15.71
C ASN A 52 12.98 -2.38 -15.74
N LYS A 53 13.66 -1.93 -16.78
CA LYS A 53 15.13 -1.92 -16.84
C LYS A 53 15.79 -1.05 -15.77
N ILE A 54 15.04 -0.10 -15.18
CA ILE A 54 15.50 0.72 -14.04
C ILE A 54 15.25 0.00 -12.72
N ILE A 55 14.03 -0.51 -12.49
CA ILE A 55 13.66 -1.05 -11.18
C ILE A 55 14.32 -2.38 -10.87
N GLU A 56 14.41 -3.30 -11.84
CA GLU A 56 14.95 -4.65 -11.61
C GLU A 56 16.39 -4.65 -11.09
N PRO A 57 17.36 -3.90 -11.69
CA PRO A 57 18.72 -3.80 -11.18
C PRO A 57 18.79 -3.17 -9.78
N LEU A 58 17.91 -2.19 -9.47
CA LEU A 58 17.86 -1.55 -8.16
C LEU A 58 17.43 -2.53 -7.07
N ILE A 59 16.38 -3.31 -7.35
CA ILE A 59 15.92 -4.38 -6.44
C ILE A 59 17.04 -5.38 -6.19
N LYS A 60 17.67 -5.88 -7.27
CA LYS A 60 18.77 -6.86 -7.19
C LYS A 60 19.98 -6.32 -6.43
N LYS A 61 20.37 -5.05 -6.65
CA LYS A 61 21.48 -4.38 -5.95
C LYS A 61 21.30 -4.37 -4.44
N GLN A 62 20.06 -4.22 -3.99
CA GLN A 62 19.69 -4.23 -2.57
C GLN A 62 19.32 -5.62 -2.04
N LYS A 63 19.69 -6.69 -2.77
CA LYS A 63 19.39 -8.09 -2.45
C LYS A 63 17.89 -8.37 -2.31
N GLY A 64 17.05 -7.57 -2.95
CA GLY A 64 15.62 -7.81 -3.06
C GLY A 64 15.32 -8.90 -4.09
N ARG A 65 14.14 -9.48 -3.99
CA ARG A 65 13.63 -10.52 -4.89
C ARG A 65 12.23 -10.14 -5.36
N ILE A 66 12.06 -9.99 -6.66
CA ILE A 66 10.72 -9.88 -7.25
C ILE A 66 10.04 -11.24 -7.13
N PHE A 67 8.83 -11.27 -6.55
CA PHE A 67 8.07 -12.49 -6.38
C PHE A 67 6.75 -12.50 -7.16
N ASN A 68 6.27 -11.32 -7.58
CA ASN A 68 5.07 -11.21 -8.41
C ASN A 68 5.17 -9.97 -9.31
N THR A 69 4.67 -10.10 -10.53
CA THR A 69 4.46 -9.01 -11.49
C THR A 69 3.09 -9.19 -12.12
N GLY A 70 2.31 -8.14 -12.20
CA GLY A 70 0.97 -8.16 -12.79
C GLY A 70 0.75 -6.93 -13.65
N GLY A 71 0.98 -7.05 -14.98
CA GLY A 71 0.91 -5.88 -15.86
C GLY A 71 1.98 -4.84 -15.50
N ASP A 72 1.54 -3.72 -14.99
CA ASP A 72 2.38 -2.58 -14.56
C ASP A 72 2.82 -2.65 -13.09
N SER A 73 2.30 -3.59 -12.32
CA SER A 73 2.62 -3.74 -10.91
C SER A 73 3.85 -4.63 -10.69
N VAL A 74 4.71 -4.26 -9.74
CA VAL A 74 5.84 -5.07 -9.29
C VAL A 74 5.78 -5.24 -7.78
N PHE A 75 5.86 -6.51 -7.33
CA PHE A 75 5.98 -6.86 -5.92
C PHE A 75 7.34 -7.50 -5.64
N ALA A 76 8.05 -6.96 -4.66
CA ALA A 76 9.36 -7.46 -4.26
C ALA A 76 9.46 -7.64 -2.75
N GLU A 77 10.26 -8.63 -2.34
CA GLU A 77 10.66 -8.88 -0.97
C GLU A 77 12.08 -8.35 -0.75
N PHE A 78 12.31 -7.72 0.40
CA PHE A 78 13.63 -7.20 0.78
C PHE A 78 14.12 -7.76 2.11
N PRO A 79 15.46 -7.89 2.29
CA PRO A 79 16.03 -8.37 3.53
C PRO A 79 15.92 -7.36 4.69
N SER A 80 15.67 -6.07 4.39
CA SER A 80 15.50 -5.03 5.40
C SER A 80 14.65 -3.86 4.91
N ALA A 81 14.02 -3.15 5.85
CA ALA A 81 13.24 -1.94 5.58
C ALA A 81 14.11 -0.83 4.94
N VAL A 82 15.36 -0.67 5.38
CA VAL A 82 16.29 0.32 4.81
C VAL A 82 16.58 0.00 3.35
N ALA A 83 16.80 -1.27 3.00
CA ALA A 83 17.06 -1.69 1.62
C ALA A 83 15.85 -1.39 0.71
N ALA A 84 14.64 -1.71 1.16
CA ALA A 84 13.41 -1.43 0.42
C ALA A 84 13.20 0.07 0.19
N VAL A 85 13.37 0.89 1.24
CA VAL A 85 13.19 2.34 1.16
C VAL A 85 14.25 2.99 0.28
N ASN A 86 15.51 2.60 0.39
CA ASN A 86 16.57 3.13 -0.50
C ASN A 86 16.30 2.78 -1.96
N THR A 87 15.80 1.57 -2.24
CA THR A 87 15.36 1.18 -3.59
C THR A 87 14.22 2.08 -4.09
N ALA A 88 13.20 2.32 -3.26
CA ALA A 88 12.06 3.16 -3.60
C ALA A 88 12.49 4.60 -3.94
N VAL A 89 13.31 5.20 -3.09
CA VAL A 89 13.81 6.57 -3.28
C VAL A 89 14.64 6.68 -4.56
N GLU A 90 15.54 5.74 -4.78
CA GLU A 90 16.39 5.75 -5.97
C GLU A 90 15.58 5.52 -7.25
N PHE A 91 14.60 4.61 -7.20
CA PHE A 91 13.71 4.36 -8.32
C PHE A 91 12.89 5.61 -8.69
N GLN A 92 12.23 6.26 -7.73
CA GLN A 92 11.47 7.49 -8.00
C GLN A 92 12.36 8.60 -8.59
N LYS A 93 13.58 8.76 -8.09
CA LYS A 93 14.55 9.73 -8.63
C LYS A 93 14.93 9.43 -10.08
N GLN A 94 15.18 8.15 -10.41
CA GLN A 94 15.55 7.75 -11.76
C GLN A 94 14.38 7.85 -12.72
N ILE A 95 13.16 7.50 -12.32
CA ILE A 95 11.95 7.68 -13.11
C ILE A 95 11.71 9.17 -13.40
N LYS A 96 11.81 10.02 -12.37
CA LYS A 96 11.70 11.47 -12.58
C LYS A 96 12.75 11.97 -13.57
N ALA A 97 14.01 11.60 -13.39
CA ALA A 97 15.10 12.01 -14.28
C ALA A 97 14.93 11.51 -15.72
N ARG A 98 14.38 10.29 -15.90
CA ARG A 98 13.98 9.76 -17.20
C ARG A 98 12.88 10.62 -17.81
N ASN A 99 11.81 10.83 -17.11
CA ASN A 99 10.65 11.59 -17.59
C ASN A 99 11.00 13.05 -17.93
N ASP A 100 11.95 13.65 -17.22
CA ASP A 100 12.42 15.01 -17.48
C ASP A 100 13.26 15.09 -18.76
N LYS A 101 13.97 14.01 -19.14
CA LYS A 101 14.82 13.93 -20.34
C LYS A 101 14.09 13.37 -21.56
N ASP A 102 13.05 12.58 -21.33
CA ASP A 102 12.34 11.88 -22.39
C ASP A 102 11.45 12.84 -23.17
N THR A 103 11.60 12.81 -24.49
CA THR A 103 10.78 13.55 -25.44
C THR A 103 9.54 12.77 -25.86
N THR A 104 9.38 11.52 -25.40
CA THR A 104 8.19 10.70 -25.69
C THR A 104 6.96 11.27 -24.99
N GLU A 105 5.79 11.06 -25.58
CA GLU A 105 4.53 11.51 -25.01
C GLU A 105 4.09 10.72 -23.75
N VAL A 106 4.64 9.50 -23.53
CA VAL A 106 4.23 8.61 -22.45
C VAL A 106 5.23 8.67 -21.29
N LYS A 107 4.91 9.53 -20.32
CA LYS A 107 5.66 9.67 -19.05
C LYS A 107 4.93 8.89 -17.97
N LEU A 108 5.49 7.76 -17.57
CA LEU A 108 4.90 6.93 -16.52
C LEU A 108 5.34 7.43 -15.14
N GLU A 109 4.38 7.64 -14.26
CA GLU A 109 4.60 7.92 -12.85
C GLU A 109 4.23 6.71 -12.00
N TYR A 110 4.97 6.48 -10.94
CA TYR A 110 4.78 5.33 -10.08
C TYR A 110 4.33 5.73 -8.68
N ARG A 111 3.50 4.89 -8.07
CA ARG A 111 3.22 4.90 -6.63
C ARG A 111 3.96 3.75 -5.99
N ILE A 112 4.43 3.94 -4.77
CA ILE A 112 5.14 2.90 -4.04
C ILE A 112 4.59 2.75 -2.63
N GLY A 113 4.28 1.51 -2.23
CA GLY A 113 3.90 1.12 -0.88
C GLY A 113 4.92 0.16 -0.28
N ILE A 114 5.34 0.39 0.97
CA ILE A 114 6.26 -0.51 1.66
C ILE A 114 5.70 -0.89 3.03
N ASN A 115 5.61 -2.19 3.27
CA ASN A 115 5.14 -2.75 4.54
C ASN A 115 6.09 -3.82 5.07
N MET A 116 6.13 -3.96 6.39
CA MET A 116 6.72 -5.14 7.04
C MET A 116 5.62 -5.86 7.82
N GLY A 117 5.41 -7.12 7.50
CA GLY A 117 4.34 -7.91 8.11
C GLY A 117 4.43 -9.40 7.82
N ASP A 118 3.45 -10.13 8.34
CA ASP A 118 3.33 -11.57 8.15
C ASP A 118 2.93 -11.89 6.72
N VAL A 119 3.62 -12.85 6.13
CA VAL A 119 3.36 -13.38 4.80
C VAL A 119 3.41 -14.90 4.79
N VAL A 120 2.70 -15.46 3.85
CA VAL A 120 2.61 -16.89 3.60
C VAL A 120 3.31 -17.19 2.28
N LYS A 121 4.21 -18.18 2.26
CA LYS A 121 4.77 -18.69 1.01
C LYS A 121 3.74 -19.52 0.27
N GLN A 122 3.58 -19.24 -1.01
CA GLN A 122 2.77 -20.03 -1.93
C GLN A 122 3.68 -20.61 -3.03
N GLY A 123 3.92 -21.90 -2.95
CA GLY A 123 4.94 -22.53 -3.77
C GLY A 123 6.34 -21.97 -3.50
N ASP A 124 7.26 -22.15 -4.44
CA ASP A 124 8.68 -21.79 -4.23
C ASP A 124 8.95 -20.28 -4.31
N LYS A 125 8.11 -19.52 -4.97
CA LYS A 125 8.46 -18.15 -5.38
C LYS A 125 7.49 -17.06 -4.91
N ASN A 126 6.22 -17.36 -4.73
CA ASN A 126 5.20 -16.34 -4.45
C ASN A 126 4.98 -16.12 -2.95
N LEU A 127 4.56 -14.90 -2.61
CA LEU A 127 4.18 -14.51 -1.24
C LEU A 127 2.75 -13.97 -1.26
N MET A 128 1.99 -14.31 -0.24
CA MET A 128 0.60 -13.87 -0.03
C MET A 128 0.37 -13.47 1.42
N GLY A 129 -0.81 -12.97 1.72
CA GLY A 129 -1.25 -12.65 3.08
C GLY A 129 -1.32 -11.16 3.38
N ASP A 130 -1.60 -10.84 4.65
CA ASP A 130 -1.87 -9.45 5.06
C ASP A 130 -0.68 -8.53 4.83
N GLY A 131 0.56 -9.03 4.98
CA GLY A 131 1.76 -8.25 4.71
C GLY A 131 1.81 -7.70 3.28
N VAL A 132 1.45 -8.53 2.29
CA VAL A 132 1.38 -8.14 0.87
C VAL A 132 0.19 -7.21 0.62
N ASN A 133 -0.99 -7.54 1.17
CA ASN A 133 -2.20 -6.75 1.00
C ASN A 133 -2.05 -5.33 1.55
N ILE A 134 -1.38 -5.16 2.70
CA ILE A 134 -1.11 -3.84 3.28
C ILE A 134 -0.13 -3.07 2.40
N ALA A 135 0.92 -3.70 1.86
CA ALA A 135 1.84 -3.04 0.94
C ALA A 135 1.12 -2.49 -0.31
N ALA A 136 0.23 -3.29 -0.93
CA ALA A 136 -0.60 -2.85 -2.05
C ALA A 136 -1.53 -1.68 -1.68
N ARG A 137 -2.08 -1.67 -0.46
CA ARG A 137 -2.93 -0.56 0.01
C ARG A 137 -2.16 0.72 0.29
N LEU A 138 -0.94 0.60 0.79
CA LEU A 138 -0.02 1.73 0.97
C LEU A 138 0.39 2.30 -0.39
N GLU A 139 0.64 1.45 -1.38
CA GLU A 139 0.88 1.86 -2.77
C GLU A 139 -0.31 2.66 -3.30
N ALA A 140 -1.53 2.13 -3.22
CA ALA A 140 -2.75 2.82 -3.67
C ALA A 140 -3.01 4.14 -2.92
N LEU A 141 -2.53 4.29 -1.68
CA LEU A 141 -2.61 5.51 -0.88
C LEU A 141 -1.55 6.54 -1.29
N ALA A 142 -0.44 6.11 -1.88
CA ALA A 142 0.65 7.00 -2.26
C ALA A 142 0.23 8.00 -3.35
N GLN A 143 0.82 9.19 -3.32
CA GLN A 143 0.68 10.17 -4.39
C GLN A 143 1.47 9.74 -5.65
N PRO A 144 1.10 10.19 -6.85
CA PRO A 144 1.95 10.04 -8.03
C PRO A 144 3.39 10.47 -7.74
N GLY A 145 4.38 9.64 -8.08
CA GLY A 145 5.78 9.88 -7.75
C GLY A 145 6.13 9.74 -6.25
N GLY A 146 5.18 9.32 -5.41
CA GLY A 146 5.32 9.24 -3.96
C GLY A 146 5.65 7.84 -3.43
N ILE A 147 5.98 7.80 -2.14
CA ILE A 147 6.29 6.59 -1.38
C ILE A 147 5.52 6.64 -0.07
N THR A 148 4.67 5.65 0.20
CA THR A 148 3.94 5.53 1.47
C THR A 148 4.38 4.26 2.19
N ILE A 149 4.66 4.37 3.48
CA ILE A 149 5.18 3.27 4.30
C ILE A 149 4.28 2.99 5.51
N SER A 150 4.30 1.74 5.99
CA SER A 150 3.63 1.40 7.25
C SER A 150 4.41 1.90 8.47
N ARG A 151 3.73 1.96 9.62
CA ARG A 151 4.33 2.26 10.94
C ARG A 151 5.51 1.33 11.25
N ASN A 152 5.37 0.03 10.97
CA ASN A 152 6.44 -0.94 11.23
C ASN A 152 7.71 -0.61 10.44
N VAL A 153 7.57 -0.16 9.20
CA VAL A 153 8.70 0.29 8.37
C VAL A 153 9.27 1.59 8.91
N TYR A 154 8.41 2.57 9.23
CA TYR A 154 8.82 3.86 9.80
C TYR A 154 9.68 3.68 11.06
N ASP A 155 9.23 2.89 12.02
CA ASP A 155 9.93 2.66 13.30
C ASP A 155 11.33 2.04 13.10
N LEU A 156 11.52 1.26 12.02
CA LEU A 156 12.82 0.67 11.69
C LEU A 156 13.80 1.63 11.03
N ILE A 157 13.31 2.68 10.33
CA ILE A 157 14.16 3.52 9.47
C ILE A 157 14.30 4.96 9.98
N ALA A 158 13.38 5.48 10.78
CA ALA A 158 13.33 6.88 11.18
C ALA A 158 14.64 7.40 11.79
N ASN A 159 15.29 6.59 12.63
CA ASN A 159 16.56 6.93 13.25
C ASN A 159 17.81 6.45 12.46
N LYS A 160 17.61 5.80 11.32
CA LYS A 160 18.71 5.25 10.51
C LYS A 160 18.90 5.95 9.17
N THR A 161 17.96 6.83 8.83
CA THR A 161 17.96 7.55 7.56
C THR A 161 17.75 9.05 7.82
N LYS A 162 18.10 9.87 6.82
CA LYS A 162 17.90 11.34 6.87
C LYS A 162 16.63 11.76 6.11
N TYR A 163 15.71 10.82 5.84
CA TYR A 163 14.48 11.13 5.16
C TYR A 163 13.50 11.84 6.08
N GLU A 164 12.72 12.73 5.51
CA GLU A 164 11.60 13.37 6.19
C GLU A 164 10.31 12.58 5.94
N PHE A 165 9.40 12.63 6.89
CA PHE A 165 8.15 11.88 6.84
C PHE A 165 6.97 12.79 7.15
N ASN A 166 5.85 12.50 6.50
CA ASN A 166 4.56 13.09 6.80
C ASN A 166 3.66 12.01 7.42
N ASP A 167 3.30 12.19 8.69
CA ASP A 167 2.38 11.28 9.37
C ASP A 167 0.97 11.42 8.80
N LEU A 168 0.45 10.34 8.24
CA LEU A 168 -0.89 10.26 7.69
C LEU A 168 -1.92 9.76 8.71
N GLY A 169 -1.46 9.38 9.91
CA GLY A 169 -2.30 8.78 10.94
C GLY A 169 -2.82 7.39 10.55
N ILE A 170 -3.87 7.00 11.25
CA ILE A 170 -4.53 5.70 11.03
C ILE A 170 -5.38 5.77 9.76
N GLN A 171 -5.12 4.89 8.82
CA GLN A 171 -5.87 4.73 7.58
C GLN A 171 -6.73 3.48 7.67
N LYS A 172 -8.00 3.60 7.24
CA LYS A 172 -8.92 2.47 7.11
C LYS A 172 -9.19 2.22 5.64
N VAL A 173 -8.73 1.08 5.15
CA VAL A 173 -8.95 0.66 3.75
C VAL A 173 -9.57 -0.73 3.76
N LYS A 174 -10.84 -0.81 3.33
CA LYS A 174 -11.66 -2.02 3.45
C LYS A 174 -11.70 -2.49 4.91
N GLU A 175 -11.39 -3.75 5.18
CA GLU A 175 -11.40 -4.36 6.50
C GLU A 175 -10.11 -4.08 7.32
N ASN A 176 -9.06 -3.51 6.71
CA ASN A 176 -7.78 -3.31 7.38
C ASN A 176 -7.62 -1.88 7.87
N GLN A 177 -7.04 -1.78 9.05
CA GLN A 177 -6.65 -0.53 9.67
C GLN A 177 -5.14 -0.54 9.92
N PHE A 178 -4.43 0.49 9.46
CA PHE A 178 -2.98 0.60 9.61
C PHE A 178 -2.56 2.07 9.69
N HIS A 179 -1.47 2.34 10.41
CA HIS A 179 -0.88 3.67 10.47
C HIS A 179 0.12 3.82 9.32
N ALA A 180 0.00 4.91 8.57
CA ALA A 180 0.78 5.18 7.37
C ALA A 180 1.58 6.48 7.46
N TYR A 181 2.69 6.54 6.74
CA TYR A 181 3.55 7.71 6.60
C TYR A 181 3.92 7.89 5.13
N ASP A 182 3.85 9.13 4.60
CA ASP A 182 4.52 9.45 3.35
C ASP A 182 5.99 9.73 3.63
N LEU A 183 6.89 9.15 2.82
CA LEU A 183 8.28 9.54 2.76
C LEU A 183 8.39 10.72 1.79
N LEU A 184 8.92 11.84 2.25
CA LEU A 184 9.04 13.05 1.46
C LEU A 184 10.35 13.03 0.65
N LEU A 185 10.23 12.99 -0.68
CA LEU A 185 11.37 13.21 -1.58
C LEU A 185 11.67 14.69 -1.75
N ASP A 186 10.65 15.52 -1.55
CA ASP A 186 10.70 16.97 -1.53
C ASP A 186 9.74 17.48 -0.43
N PRO A 187 10.14 18.46 0.42
CA PRO A 187 9.29 19.01 1.47
C PRO A 187 7.92 19.56 0.97
N SER A 188 7.84 19.99 -0.29
CA SER A 188 6.60 20.46 -0.91
C SER A 188 5.54 19.36 -1.07
N GLN A 189 5.94 18.08 -1.04
CA GLN A 189 5.03 16.93 -1.15
C GLN A 189 4.19 16.69 0.11
N LYS A 190 4.40 17.47 1.18
CA LYS A 190 3.64 17.31 2.42
C LYS A 190 2.17 17.62 2.21
N ARG A 191 1.35 16.60 2.13
CA ARG A 191 -0.10 16.72 2.00
C ARG A 191 -0.78 16.89 3.36
N LYS A 192 -1.82 17.73 3.40
CA LYS A 192 -2.75 17.76 4.52
C LYS A 192 -3.80 16.68 4.28
N LEU A 193 -3.91 15.73 5.20
CA LEU A 193 -5.04 14.81 5.17
C LEU A 193 -6.31 15.60 5.49
N LYS A 194 -7.37 15.36 4.72
CA LYS A 194 -8.72 15.66 5.20
C LYS A 194 -8.95 14.72 6.38
N THR A 195 -8.80 15.22 7.59
CA THR A 195 -9.29 14.50 8.77
C THR A 195 -10.74 14.15 8.47
N GLN A 196 -11.09 12.86 8.43
CA GLN A 196 -12.50 12.46 8.46
C GLN A 196 -13.02 13.00 9.79
N SER A 197 -13.59 14.21 9.73
CA SER A 197 -14.36 14.78 10.82
C SER A 197 -15.45 13.76 11.10
N SER A 198 -15.27 12.98 12.15
CA SER A 198 -16.29 12.07 12.63
C SER A 198 -17.58 12.89 12.76
N ASN A 199 -18.69 12.41 12.25
CA ASN A 199 -20.03 13.02 12.35
C ASN A 199 -20.54 13.14 13.80
N ILE A 200 -19.64 13.09 14.79
CA ILE A 200 -19.93 13.27 16.23
C ILE A 200 -20.61 14.61 16.47
N LYS A 201 -20.23 15.68 15.76
CA LYS A 201 -20.90 16.97 15.90
C LYS A 201 -22.36 16.93 15.42
N LEU A 202 -22.65 16.19 14.36
CA LEU A 202 -24.02 16.07 13.85
C LEU A 202 -24.90 15.25 14.80
N ILE A 203 -24.37 14.18 15.38
CA ILE A 203 -25.08 13.35 16.36
C ILE A 203 -25.36 14.14 17.65
N ALA A 204 -24.40 14.93 18.12
CA ALA A 204 -24.59 15.79 19.30
C ALA A 204 -25.65 16.89 19.07
N ILE A 205 -25.73 17.47 17.87
CA ILE A 205 -26.74 18.47 17.52
C ILE A 205 -28.14 17.84 17.44
N ILE A 206 -28.27 16.66 16.81
CA ILE A 206 -29.55 15.94 16.68
C ILE A 206 -30.00 15.45 18.06
N GLY A 207 -29.10 14.89 18.88
CA GLY A 207 -29.41 14.43 20.23
C GLY A 207 -29.84 15.60 21.15
N GLY A 208 -29.20 16.76 21.05
CA GLY A 208 -29.57 17.96 21.79
C GLY A 208 -30.95 18.52 21.39
N ALA A 209 -31.27 18.54 20.09
CA ALA A 209 -32.55 18.98 19.58
C ALA A 209 -33.70 18.06 20.02
N VAL A 210 -33.50 16.74 19.98
CA VAL A 210 -34.48 15.74 20.45
C VAL A 210 -34.73 15.88 21.95
N ALA A 211 -33.67 16.03 22.76
CA ALA A 211 -33.80 16.25 24.21
C ALA A 211 -34.59 17.54 24.55
N ALA A 212 -34.31 18.64 23.82
CA ALA A 212 -35.02 19.90 24.02
C ALA A 212 -36.52 19.80 23.68
N VAL A 213 -36.87 19.06 22.63
CA VAL A 213 -38.29 18.80 22.27
C VAL A 213 -38.99 17.96 23.34
N PHE A 214 -38.37 16.93 23.89
CA PHE A 214 -38.93 16.12 24.97
C PHE A 214 -39.11 16.92 26.27
N ILE A 215 -38.13 17.77 26.62
CA ILE A 215 -38.25 18.66 27.78
C ILE A 215 -39.37 19.68 27.59
N GLY A 216 -39.51 20.26 26.39
CA GLY A 216 -40.60 21.17 26.04
C GLY A 216 -41.97 20.56 26.14
N LEU A 217 -42.15 19.33 25.66
CA LEU A 217 -43.39 18.56 25.73
C LEU A 217 -43.74 18.17 27.18
N PHE A 218 -42.75 17.86 28.00
CA PHE A 218 -42.98 17.53 29.43
C PHE A 218 -43.45 18.73 30.21
N PHE A 219 -42.88 19.93 29.96
CA PHE A 219 -43.31 21.18 30.61
C PHE A 219 -44.60 21.79 30.02
N SER A 220 -45.03 21.39 28.82
CA SER A 220 -46.27 21.87 28.20
C SER A 220 -47.53 21.14 28.66
N GLY A 221 -47.44 20.16 29.57
CA GLY A 221 -48.58 19.46 30.15
C GLY A 221 -49.33 18.50 29.20
N ILE A 222 -48.74 18.12 28.06
CA ILE A 222 -49.39 17.24 27.05
C ILE A 222 -49.46 15.77 27.54
N PHE A 223 -48.84 15.46 28.67
CA PHE A 223 -48.84 14.11 29.28
C PHE A 223 -49.73 13.99 30.54
N GLU A 224 -50.56 14.99 30.83
CA GLU A 224 -51.61 14.85 31.89
C GLU A 224 -52.99 14.67 31.24
N SER A 225 -53.36 13.41 31.00
CA SER A 225 -54.75 12.91 30.99
C SER A 225 -54.75 11.38 30.83
#